data_92493c5fdba791169b21498353fe10fc
#
_entry.id   92493c5fdba791169b21498353fe10fc
#
_cell.length_a   1.000
_cell.length_b   1.000
_cell.length_c   1.000
_cell.angle_alpha   90.00
_cell.angle_beta   90.00
_cell.angle_gamma   90.00
#
_symmetry.space_group_name_H-M   'P 1'
#
loop_
_entity.id
_entity.type
_entity.pdbx_description
1 polymer ?
#
loop_
_entity_poly.entity_id
_entity_poly.type
_entity_poly.pdbx_seq_one_letter_code
_entity_poly.pdbx_strand_id
1 'polypeptide(L)'
;EVKIFEDKFKKLIGKKYCSSVSSGSAALDVALKVIDIKKGDEVIIPNFTIISPAISIVKLGAKPVPDDCDLYNWNMQINKIEGLITKKTKALIATHTYGYPVEIDKIKKICKKYKLILIEDAAEMLGHKYKGKFCGSFGDLSIFSLYSNKHITTGEGGMLLTSLKKYKDKIFDFKNLCFGKKNRFNHYELGWNYRYTNMQAAL
;
A
#
# COMPACT_ATOMS: atom_id res chain seq x y z
N GLU A 1 -9.79 -20.62 3.70
CA GLU A 1 -9.49 -19.68 4.79
C GLU A 1 -9.10 -18.30 4.23
N VAL A 2 -8.21 -18.19 3.25
CA VAL A 2 -7.75 -16.89 2.69
C VAL A 2 -8.92 -15.98 2.31
N LYS A 3 -9.93 -16.48 1.59
CA LYS A 3 -11.09 -15.69 1.20
C LYS A 3 -11.88 -15.17 2.41
N ILE A 4 -12.08 -16.02 3.41
CA ILE A 4 -12.78 -15.64 4.66
C ILE A 4 -12.04 -14.53 5.38
N PHE A 5 -10.72 -14.66 5.48
CA PHE A 5 -9.85 -13.66 6.10
C PHE A 5 -9.90 -12.32 5.34
N GLU A 6 -9.74 -12.35 4.02
CA GLU A 6 -9.85 -11.16 3.17
C GLU A 6 -11.22 -10.46 3.31
N ASP A 7 -12.31 -11.23 3.40
CA ASP A 7 -13.67 -10.69 3.55
C ASP A 7 -13.89 -10.05 4.93
N LYS A 8 -13.38 -10.65 6.01
CA LYS A 8 -13.40 -10.07 7.36
C LYS A 8 -12.55 -8.79 7.41
N PHE A 9 -11.36 -8.83 6.87
CA PHE A 9 -10.41 -7.70 6.90
C PHE A 9 -10.93 -6.48 6.13
N LYS A 10 -11.43 -6.66 4.90
CA LYS A 10 -12.02 -5.54 4.15
C LYS A 10 -13.24 -4.93 4.83
N LYS A 11 -14.08 -5.77 5.50
CA LYS A 11 -15.23 -5.29 6.27
C LYS A 11 -14.80 -4.45 7.46
N LEU A 12 -13.78 -4.89 8.19
CA LEU A 12 -13.19 -4.15 9.32
C LEU A 12 -12.71 -2.77 8.89
N ILE A 13 -11.92 -2.70 7.82
CA ILE A 13 -11.32 -1.44 7.36
C ILE A 13 -12.31 -0.56 6.58
N GLY A 14 -13.41 -1.12 6.07
CA GLY A 14 -14.39 -0.38 5.27
C GLY A 14 -13.97 -0.21 3.79
N LYS A 15 -13.20 -1.16 3.24
CA LYS A 15 -12.83 -1.21 1.81
C LYS A 15 -13.67 -2.23 1.05
N LYS A 16 -13.79 -2.08 -0.26
CA LYS A 16 -14.57 -3.00 -1.11
C LYS A 16 -13.83 -4.27 -1.45
N TYR A 17 -12.52 -4.19 -1.64
CA TYR A 17 -11.67 -5.29 -2.08
C TYR A 17 -10.45 -5.40 -1.17
N CYS A 18 -10.07 -6.63 -0.89
CA CYS A 18 -8.89 -6.98 -0.13
C CYS A 18 -8.19 -8.15 -0.81
N SER A 19 -6.88 -8.15 -0.76
CA SER A 19 -6.04 -9.22 -1.25
C SER A 19 -4.89 -9.42 -0.28
N SER A 20 -4.81 -10.59 0.30
CA SER A 20 -3.69 -10.99 1.16
C SER A 20 -2.47 -11.34 0.32
N VAL A 21 -1.30 -10.99 0.82
CA VAL A 21 0.00 -11.20 0.17
C VAL A 21 1.03 -11.69 1.19
N SER A 22 2.19 -12.13 0.71
CA SER A 22 3.22 -12.75 1.53
C SER A 22 3.91 -11.81 2.53
N SER A 23 3.84 -10.49 2.34
CA SER A 23 4.39 -9.50 3.28
C SER A 23 3.84 -8.09 3.00
N GLY A 24 4.05 -7.14 3.93
CA GLY A 24 3.76 -5.72 3.68
C GLY A 24 4.56 -5.15 2.51
N SER A 25 5.82 -5.56 2.35
CA SER A 25 6.66 -5.17 1.20
C SER A 25 6.10 -5.70 -0.13
N ALA A 26 5.61 -6.95 -0.15
CA ALA A 26 4.92 -7.51 -1.31
C ALA A 26 3.64 -6.72 -1.64
N ALA A 27 2.92 -6.23 -0.63
CA ALA A 27 1.77 -5.34 -0.83
C ALA A 27 2.17 -4.02 -1.52
N LEU A 28 3.30 -3.42 -1.12
CA LEU A 28 3.84 -2.20 -1.76
C LEU A 28 4.28 -2.45 -3.20
N ASP A 29 5.01 -3.53 -3.46
CA ASP A 29 5.44 -3.91 -4.82
C ASP A 29 4.21 -4.02 -5.75
N VAL A 30 3.17 -4.76 -5.32
CA VAL A 30 1.95 -4.92 -6.10
C VAL A 30 1.19 -3.60 -6.22
N ALA A 31 1.10 -2.79 -5.15
CA ALA A 31 0.41 -1.51 -5.17
C ALA A 31 1.00 -0.55 -6.21
N LEU A 32 2.33 -0.43 -6.26
CA LEU A 32 3.02 0.43 -7.21
C LEU A 32 2.89 -0.09 -8.66
N LYS A 33 2.96 -1.41 -8.85
CA LYS A 33 2.81 -2.03 -10.17
C LYS A 33 1.40 -1.84 -10.74
N VAL A 34 0.35 -2.01 -9.94
CA VAL A 34 -1.04 -1.88 -10.43
C VAL A 34 -1.44 -0.45 -10.79
N ILE A 35 -0.76 0.54 -10.25
CA ILE A 35 -0.94 1.95 -10.61
C ILE A 35 -0.02 2.40 -11.75
N ASP A 36 0.70 1.45 -12.35
CA ASP A 36 1.54 1.66 -13.53
C ASP A 36 2.73 2.60 -13.28
N ILE A 37 3.35 2.49 -12.09
CA ILE A 37 4.63 3.18 -11.83
C ILE A 37 5.72 2.53 -12.69
N LYS A 38 6.53 3.36 -13.35
CA LYS A 38 7.56 2.93 -14.29
C LYS A 38 8.79 3.84 -14.25
N LYS A 39 9.81 3.45 -14.99
CA LYS A 39 11.08 4.19 -15.10
C LYS A 39 10.83 5.68 -15.40
N GLY A 40 11.42 6.53 -14.56
CA GLY A 40 11.36 7.98 -14.69
C GLY A 40 10.20 8.65 -13.94
N ASP A 41 9.22 7.90 -13.43
CA ASP A 41 8.19 8.42 -12.55
C ASP A 41 8.77 8.74 -11.16
N GLU A 42 8.10 9.61 -10.43
CA GLU A 42 8.44 9.99 -9.05
C GLU A 42 7.30 9.60 -8.11
N VAL A 43 7.67 9.08 -6.93
CA VAL A 43 6.74 8.77 -5.85
C VAL A 43 7.23 9.44 -4.57
N ILE A 44 6.40 10.29 -3.97
CA ILE A 44 6.72 10.94 -2.70
C ILE A 44 6.52 9.94 -1.57
N ILE A 45 7.49 9.85 -0.67
CA ILE A 45 7.49 8.96 0.50
C ILE A 45 7.97 9.71 1.75
N PRO A 46 7.61 9.29 2.97
CA PRO A 46 8.25 9.84 4.17
C PRO A 46 9.73 9.46 4.21
N ASN A 47 10.57 10.38 4.70
CA ASN A 47 11.99 10.09 4.93
C ASN A 47 12.21 9.20 6.16
N PHE A 48 11.34 9.33 7.16
CA PHE A 48 11.36 8.51 8.36
C PHE A 48 10.34 7.37 8.26
N THR A 49 10.78 6.24 7.75
CA THR A 49 10.00 4.99 7.61
C THR A 49 10.94 3.81 7.34
N ILE A 50 10.38 2.59 7.33
CA ILE A 50 11.10 1.42 6.84
C ILE A 50 11.53 1.61 5.38
N ILE A 51 12.61 0.97 4.96
CA ILE A 51 13.16 1.09 3.61
C ILE A 51 12.25 0.52 2.49
N SER A 52 11.25 -0.30 2.83
CA SER A 52 10.41 -1.01 1.85
C SER A 52 9.74 -0.13 0.81
N PRO A 53 9.14 1.05 1.13
CA PRO A 53 8.59 1.94 0.12
C PRO A 53 9.62 2.37 -0.93
N ALA A 54 10.82 2.76 -0.49
CA ALA A 54 11.89 3.18 -1.39
C ALA A 54 12.37 2.03 -2.29
N ILE A 55 12.58 0.83 -1.73
CA ILE A 55 12.98 -0.36 -2.50
C ILE A 55 11.94 -0.69 -3.56
N SER A 56 10.66 -0.70 -3.22
CA SER A 56 9.57 -1.03 -4.16
C SER A 56 9.50 -0.05 -5.33
N ILE A 57 9.78 1.23 -5.09
CA ILE A 57 9.84 2.27 -6.13
C ILE A 57 11.05 2.05 -7.05
N VAL A 58 12.24 1.86 -6.45
CA VAL A 58 13.50 1.68 -7.20
C VAL A 58 13.48 0.42 -8.07
N LYS A 59 12.87 -0.68 -7.59
CA LYS A 59 12.67 -1.91 -8.39
C LYS A 59 11.93 -1.67 -9.71
N LEU A 60 11.08 -0.66 -9.79
CA LEU A 60 10.35 -0.29 -11.00
C LEU A 60 11.09 0.76 -11.86
N GLY A 61 12.34 1.12 -11.48
CA GLY A 61 13.13 2.15 -12.14
C GLY A 61 12.60 3.58 -11.91
N ALA A 62 11.68 3.76 -10.97
CA ALA A 62 11.17 5.05 -10.55
C ALA A 62 12.04 5.67 -9.44
N LYS A 63 11.80 6.95 -9.15
CA LYS A 63 12.57 7.72 -8.17
C LYS A 63 11.72 7.94 -6.90
N PRO A 64 12.17 7.48 -5.73
CA PRO A 64 11.60 7.92 -4.46
C PRO A 64 11.98 9.38 -4.20
N VAL A 65 11.00 10.19 -3.80
CA VAL A 65 11.18 11.60 -3.41
C VAL A 65 10.87 11.70 -1.93
N PRO A 66 11.87 11.77 -1.05
CA PRO A 66 11.66 11.81 0.39
C PRO A 66 11.11 13.17 0.83
N ASP A 67 10.06 13.13 1.64
CA ASP A 67 9.56 14.25 2.43
C ASP A 67 10.08 14.13 3.85
N ASP A 68 10.57 15.23 4.41
CA ASP A 68 11.15 15.24 5.74
C ASP A 68 10.10 14.96 6.82
N CYS A 69 10.52 14.55 8.02
CA CYS A 69 9.63 14.28 9.13
C CYS A 69 9.38 15.51 10.00
N ASP A 70 8.21 15.58 10.58
CA ASP A 70 7.87 16.50 11.64
C ASP A 70 8.58 16.09 12.94
N LEU A 71 9.20 17.06 13.64
CA LEU A 71 10.01 16.80 14.83
C LEU A 71 9.20 16.35 16.06
N TYR A 72 7.89 16.57 16.06
CA TYR A 72 7.03 16.21 17.20
C TYR A 72 6.38 14.83 17.05
N ASN A 73 6.01 14.46 15.84
CA ASN A 73 5.21 13.25 15.61
C ASN A 73 5.85 12.29 14.60
N TRP A 74 7.00 12.62 14.03
CA TRP A 74 7.78 11.80 13.09
C TRP A 74 7.08 11.47 11.76
N ASN A 75 5.88 11.98 11.55
CA ASN A 75 5.15 11.84 10.29
C ASN A 75 5.66 12.87 9.25
N MET A 76 5.17 12.73 8.02
CA MET A 76 5.49 13.63 6.90
C MET A 76 5.18 15.10 7.21
N GLN A 77 6.02 16.01 6.72
CA GLN A 77 5.80 17.46 6.80
C GLN A 77 4.83 17.93 5.73
N ILE A 78 3.52 17.83 5.99
CA ILE A 78 2.45 18.05 5.01
C ILE A 78 2.55 19.38 4.28
N ASN A 79 3.01 20.43 4.98
CA ASN A 79 3.19 21.77 4.40
C ASN A 79 4.31 21.85 3.36
N LYS A 80 5.22 20.88 3.31
CA LYS A 80 6.31 20.80 2.32
C LYS A 80 5.98 19.94 1.12
N ILE A 81 4.99 19.05 1.22
CA ILE A 81 4.64 18.06 0.16
C ILE A 81 4.41 18.73 -1.20
N GLU A 82 3.65 19.84 -1.25
CA GLU A 82 3.35 20.53 -2.52
C GLU A 82 4.60 20.99 -3.26
N GLY A 83 5.65 21.40 -2.52
CA GLY A 83 6.95 21.80 -3.08
C GLY A 83 7.77 20.66 -3.69
N LEU A 84 7.44 19.39 -3.34
CA LEU A 84 8.09 18.21 -3.89
C LEU A 84 7.43 17.70 -5.17
N ILE A 85 6.25 18.21 -5.51
CA ILE A 85 5.46 17.71 -6.65
C ILE A 85 6.03 18.26 -7.96
N THR A 86 6.33 17.37 -8.89
CA THR A 86 6.75 17.68 -10.26
C THR A 86 5.79 17.08 -11.29
N LYS A 87 6.02 17.35 -12.57
CA LYS A 87 5.26 16.70 -13.67
C LYS A 87 5.46 15.18 -13.73
N LYS A 88 6.50 14.65 -13.08
CA LYS A 88 6.82 13.22 -13.02
C LYS A 88 6.19 12.53 -11.80
N THR A 89 5.72 13.29 -10.82
CA THR A 89 5.10 12.73 -9.61
C THR A 89 3.79 12.05 -9.97
N LYS A 90 3.64 10.76 -9.62
CA LYS A 90 2.46 9.92 -9.91
C LYS A 90 1.70 9.52 -8.67
N ALA A 91 2.40 9.32 -7.57
CA ALA A 91 1.80 8.83 -6.35
C ALA A 91 2.49 9.41 -5.12
N LEU A 92 1.81 9.30 -3.99
CA LEU A 92 2.32 9.59 -2.67
C LEU A 92 2.02 8.39 -1.77
N ILE A 93 3.03 7.90 -1.06
CA ILE A 93 2.87 6.91 0.01
C ILE A 93 2.85 7.67 1.33
N ALA A 94 1.71 7.64 2.01
CA ALA A 94 1.57 8.22 3.34
C ALA A 94 1.65 7.11 4.38
N THR A 95 2.71 7.13 5.19
CA THR A 95 2.90 6.17 6.29
C THR A 95 2.42 6.77 7.60
N HIS A 96 1.73 5.98 8.40
CA HIS A 96 1.44 6.29 9.79
C HIS A 96 2.57 5.73 10.66
N THR A 97 3.31 6.59 11.32
CA THR A 97 4.53 6.20 12.01
C THR A 97 4.23 5.76 13.45
N TYR A 98 4.65 4.55 13.82
CA TYR A 98 4.56 3.98 15.18
C TYR A 98 3.21 4.15 15.89
N GLY A 99 2.12 3.93 15.15
CA GLY A 99 0.77 4.05 15.71
C GLY A 99 0.25 5.48 15.84
N TYR A 100 1.01 6.49 15.38
CA TYR A 100 0.54 7.88 15.35
C TYR A 100 0.00 8.23 13.94
N PRO A 101 -1.29 8.55 13.81
CA PRO A 101 -1.88 8.77 12.50
C PRO A 101 -1.37 10.07 11.86
N VAL A 102 -0.86 9.98 10.64
CA VAL A 102 -0.61 11.18 9.82
C VAL A 102 -1.94 11.88 9.51
N GLU A 103 -1.93 13.20 9.32
CA GLU A 103 -3.12 13.96 8.92
C GLU A 103 -3.56 13.63 7.49
N ILE A 104 -4.00 12.39 7.30
CA ILE A 104 -4.27 11.76 6.00
C ILE A 104 -5.33 12.51 5.18
N ASP A 105 -6.24 13.21 5.82
CA ASP A 105 -7.27 14.02 5.15
C ASP A 105 -6.66 15.23 4.44
N LYS A 106 -5.61 15.84 5.00
CA LYS A 106 -4.86 16.92 4.35
C LYS A 106 -4.06 16.38 3.15
N ILE A 107 -3.36 15.26 3.33
CA ILE A 107 -2.64 14.59 2.24
C ILE A 107 -3.59 14.21 1.10
N LYS A 108 -4.76 13.67 1.43
CA LYS A 108 -5.78 13.33 0.44
C LYS A 108 -6.26 14.54 -0.38
N LYS A 109 -6.36 15.74 0.25
CA LYS A 109 -6.69 16.98 -0.47
C LYS A 109 -5.59 17.36 -1.46
N ILE A 110 -4.32 17.24 -1.06
CA ILE A 110 -3.15 17.47 -1.93
C ILE A 110 -3.19 16.49 -3.11
N CYS A 111 -3.31 15.19 -2.84
CA CYS A 111 -3.37 14.17 -3.89
C CYS A 111 -4.51 14.44 -4.88
N LYS A 112 -5.70 14.85 -4.40
CA LYS A 112 -6.82 15.23 -5.27
C LYS A 112 -6.50 16.45 -6.13
N LYS A 113 -5.90 17.49 -5.55
CA LYS A 113 -5.52 18.73 -6.25
C LYS A 113 -4.55 18.47 -7.40
N TYR A 114 -3.55 17.61 -7.16
CA TYR A 114 -2.49 17.30 -8.13
C TYR A 114 -2.72 16.01 -8.90
N LYS A 115 -3.88 15.36 -8.74
CA LYS A 115 -4.23 14.08 -9.40
C LYS A 115 -3.24 12.95 -9.11
N LEU A 116 -2.66 12.93 -7.92
CA LEU A 116 -1.77 11.88 -7.45
C LEU A 116 -2.57 10.72 -6.87
N ILE A 117 -2.05 9.51 -7.00
CA ILE A 117 -2.61 8.33 -6.35
C ILE A 117 -2.08 8.25 -4.92
N LEU A 118 -2.99 8.12 -3.95
CA LEU A 118 -2.63 7.98 -2.54
C LEU A 118 -2.54 6.50 -2.16
N ILE A 119 -1.34 6.06 -1.79
CA ILE A 119 -1.11 4.79 -1.12
C ILE A 119 -0.98 5.07 0.38
N GLU A 120 -1.87 4.49 1.17
CA GLU A 120 -1.87 4.61 2.63
C GLU A 120 -1.14 3.41 3.23
N ASP A 121 0.02 3.66 3.81
CA ASP A 121 0.77 2.64 4.54
C ASP A 121 0.30 2.61 6.00
N ALA A 122 -0.55 1.64 6.29
CA ALA A 122 -1.13 1.38 7.60
C ALA A 122 -0.51 0.15 8.27
N ALA A 123 0.74 -0.21 7.91
CA ALA A 123 1.44 -1.39 8.42
C ALA A 123 1.56 -1.44 9.96
N GLU A 124 1.39 -0.30 10.63
CA GLU A 124 1.47 -0.15 12.09
C GLU A 124 0.16 0.39 12.71
N MET A 125 -0.96 0.31 11.97
CA MET A 125 -2.20 1.01 12.36
C MET A 125 -3.43 0.11 12.41
N LEU A 126 -3.27 -1.20 12.46
CA LEU A 126 -4.42 -2.09 12.53
C LEU A 126 -5.22 -1.84 13.83
N GLY A 127 -6.51 -1.55 13.68
CA GLY A 127 -7.39 -1.20 14.79
C GLY A 127 -7.42 0.29 15.16
N HIS A 128 -6.45 1.09 14.72
CA HIS A 128 -6.42 2.53 15.00
C HIS A 128 -7.37 3.32 14.11
N LYS A 129 -7.83 4.45 14.64
CA LYS A 129 -8.74 5.35 13.92
C LYS A 129 -8.17 6.77 13.85
N TYR A 130 -8.39 7.41 12.72
CA TYR A 130 -8.20 8.84 12.53
C TYR A 130 -9.56 9.49 12.25
N LYS A 131 -9.96 10.47 13.05
CA LYS A 131 -11.26 11.15 12.93
C LYS A 131 -12.45 10.18 12.81
N GLY A 132 -12.46 9.13 13.65
CA GLY A 132 -13.52 8.13 13.72
C GLY A 132 -13.50 7.05 12.63
N LYS A 133 -12.63 7.11 11.64
CA LYS A 133 -12.48 6.10 10.57
C LYS A 133 -11.20 5.31 10.74
N PHE A 134 -11.23 4.01 10.48
CA PHE A 134 -10.03 3.18 10.55
C PHE A 134 -8.93 3.69 9.61
N CYS A 135 -7.69 3.76 10.12
CA CYS A 135 -6.51 3.92 9.28
C CYS A 135 -6.44 2.75 8.29
N GLY A 136 -6.03 3.03 7.06
CA GLY A 136 -6.18 2.11 5.94
C GLY A 136 -7.46 2.30 5.12
N SER A 137 -8.42 3.14 5.59
CA SER A 137 -9.64 3.40 4.84
C SER A 137 -9.57 4.60 3.89
N PHE A 138 -8.52 5.42 3.96
CA PHE A 138 -8.46 6.72 3.27
C PHE A 138 -7.80 6.67 1.90
N GLY A 139 -6.75 5.87 1.71
CA GLY A 139 -5.99 5.79 0.45
C GLY A 139 -6.79 5.22 -0.73
N ASP A 140 -6.34 5.46 -1.95
CA ASP A 140 -6.82 4.75 -3.14
C ASP A 140 -6.45 3.26 -3.05
N LEU A 141 -5.24 3.00 -2.54
CA LEU A 141 -4.72 1.71 -2.12
C LEU A 141 -4.27 1.82 -0.67
N SER A 142 -4.39 0.75 0.11
CA SER A 142 -3.92 0.73 1.50
C SER A 142 -3.24 -0.60 1.78
N ILE A 143 -2.10 -0.53 2.48
CA ILE A 143 -1.34 -1.73 2.84
C ILE A 143 -1.31 -1.93 4.36
N PHE A 144 -1.24 -3.19 4.76
CA PHE A 144 -1.00 -3.61 6.14
C PHE A 144 0.07 -4.69 6.15
N SER A 145 0.77 -4.80 7.27
CA SER A 145 1.75 -5.85 7.54
C SER A 145 1.24 -6.77 8.64
N LEU A 146 1.50 -8.07 8.47
CA LEU A 146 1.24 -9.11 9.45
C LEU A 146 2.56 -9.78 9.88
N TYR A 147 3.66 -9.01 9.78
CA TYR A 147 4.98 -9.43 10.24
C TYR A 147 4.99 -9.66 11.77
N SER A 148 5.96 -10.41 12.26
CA SER A 148 6.01 -10.90 13.65
C SER A 148 5.89 -9.83 14.75
N ASN A 149 6.30 -8.58 14.47
CA ASN A 149 6.22 -7.47 15.44
C ASN A 149 4.95 -6.60 15.32
N LYS A 150 3.97 -6.98 14.50
CA LYS A 150 2.75 -6.21 14.29
C LYS A 150 1.65 -6.60 15.29
N HIS A 151 0.61 -5.75 15.44
CA HIS A 151 -0.50 -5.95 16.36
C HIS A 151 -1.20 -7.32 16.20
N ILE A 152 -1.32 -7.79 14.97
CA ILE A 152 -1.73 -9.14 14.62
C ILE A 152 -0.68 -9.68 13.65
N THR A 153 -0.22 -10.90 13.91
CA THR A 153 0.80 -11.54 13.10
C THR A 153 0.41 -12.96 12.70
N THR A 154 0.91 -13.36 11.56
CA THR A 154 0.90 -14.74 11.06
C THR A 154 2.33 -15.19 10.72
N GLY A 155 3.32 -14.64 11.46
CA GLY A 155 4.75 -14.78 11.22
C GLY A 155 5.22 -13.85 10.11
N GLU A 156 4.72 -14.05 8.92
CA GLU A 156 4.83 -13.19 7.74
C GLU A 156 3.44 -12.96 7.15
N GLY A 157 3.29 -11.89 6.38
CA GLY A 157 2.05 -11.59 5.67
C GLY A 157 1.82 -10.10 5.46
N GLY A 158 0.87 -9.82 4.58
CA GLY A 158 0.42 -8.46 4.31
C GLY A 158 -0.96 -8.43 3.67
N MET A 159 -1.58 -7.26 3.69
CA MET A 159 -2.88 -7.04 3.07
C MET A 159 -2.80 -5.82 2.16
N LEU A 160 -3.37 -5.94 0.96
CA LEU A 160 -3.53 -4.85 0.03
C LEU A 160 -5.02 -4.61 -0.23
N LEU A 161 -5.50 -3.41 0.07
CA LEU A 161 -6.91 -3.05 0.00
C LEU A 161 -7.14 -1.90 -0.98
N THR A 162 -8.32 -1.93 -1.61
CA THR A 162 -8.80 -0.83 -2.44
C THR A 162 -10.32 -0.84 -2.52
N SER A 163 -10.92 0.30 -2.84
CA SER A 163 -12.34 0.37 -3.22
C SER A 163 -12.53 0.55 -4.74
N LEU A 164 -11.44 0.64 -5.50
CA LEU A 164 -11.45 0.90 -6.93
C LEU A 164 -11.42 -0.42 -7.72
N LYS A 165 -12.51 -0.71 -8.43
CA LYS A 165 -12.67 -1.94 -9.22
C LYS A 165 -11.52 -2.16 -10.22
N LYS A 166 -11.01 -1.08 -10.82
CA LYS A 166 -9.93 -1.14 -11.81
C LYS A 166 -8.62 -1.77 -11.30
N TYR A 167 -8.40 -1.78 -9.98
CA TYR A 167 -7.19 -2.36 -9.38
C TYR A 167 -7.40 -3.80 -8.89
N LYS A 168 -8.65 -4.19 -8.55
CA LYS A 168 -8.95 -5.49 -7.95
C LYS A 168 -8.35 -6.67 -8.71
N ASP A 169 -8.66 -6.76 -10.01
CA ASP A 169 -8.24 -7.91 -10.84
C ASP A 169 -6.71 -7.88 -11.07
N LYS A 170 -6.16 -6.70 -11.31
CA LYS A 170 -4.70 -6.50 -11.45
C LYS A 170 -3.93 -6.92 -10.19
N ILE A 171 -4.43 -6.58 -9.00
CA ILE A 171 -3.82 -6.99 -7.73
C ILE A 171 -3.74 -8.52 -7.64
N PHE A 172 -4.86 -9.20 -7.96
CA PHE A 172 -4.89 -10.66 -7.95
C PHE A 172 -3.92 -11.26 -8.96
N ASP A 173 -3.86 -10.71 -10.17
CA ASP A 173 -3.00 -11.20 -11.23
C ASP A 173 -1.51 -11.02 -10.86
N PHE A 174 -1.10 -9.83 -10.44
CA PHE A 174 0.31 -9.56 -10.12
C PHE A 174 0.83 -10.37 -8.93
N LYS A 175 0.03 -10.55 -7.86
CA LYS A 175 0.45 -11.40 -6.73
C LYS A 175 0.51 -12.88 -7.08
N ASN A 176 -0.07 -13.29 -8.19
CA ASN A 176 -0.25 -14.68 -8.62
C ASN A 176 0.37 -14.95 -10.00
N LEU A 177 1.56 -14.42 -10.25
CA LEU A 177 2.36 -14.69 -11.46
C LEU A 177 1.72 -14.29 -12.79
N CYS A 178 0.65 -13.50 -12.81
CA CYS A 178 -0.08 -13.12 -14.03
C CYS A 178 -0.41 -14.31 -14.92
N PHE A 179 -0.93 -15.40 -14.34
CA PHE A 179 -1.36 -16.58 -15.09
C PHE A 179 -2.45 -16.24 -16.10
N GLY A 180 -2.34 -16.79 -17.30
CA GLY A 180 -3.34 -16.64 -18.34
C GLY A 180 -4.69 -17.26 -17.96
N LYS A 181 -5.79 -16.58 -18.27
CA LYS A 181 -7.15 -17.05 -17.94
C LYS A 181 -7.57 -18.32 -18.70
N LYS A 182 -7.14 -18.45 -19.98
CA LYS A 182 -7.46 -19.59 -20.83
C LYS A 182 -6.43 -20.71 -20.74
N ASN A 183 -5.15 -20.31 -20.64
CA ASN A 183 -4.04 -21.24 -20.48
C ASN A 183 -3.20 -20.76 -19.30
N ARG A 184 -3.24 -21.51 -18.21
CA ARG A 184 -2.63 -21.16 -16.93
C ARG A 184 -1.12 -20.82 -17.05
N PHE A 185 -0.41 -21.52 -17.90
CA PHE A 185 1.06 -21.33 -18.03
C PHE A 185 1.46 -20.31 -19.08
N ASN A 186 0.49 -19.62 -19.71
CA ASN A 186 0.77 -18.45 -20.53
C ASN A 186 0.69 -17.19 -19.66
N HIS A 187 1.84 -16.64 -19.31
CA HIS A 187 1.96 -15.41 -18.52
C HIS A 187 1.89 -14.21 -19.46
N TYR A 188 0.97 -13.31 -19.23
CA TYR A 188 0.78 -12.13 -20.10
C TYR A 188 1.55 -10.90 -19.60
N GLU A 189 2.07 -10.97 -18.37
CA GLU A 189 2.86 -9.92 -17.74
C GLU A 189 3.78 -10.54 -16.68
N LEU A 190 4.80 -9.80 -16.23
CA LEU A 190 5.66 -10.20 -15.12
C LEU A 190 4.97 -9.95 -13.79
N GLY A 191 4.57 -11.00 -13.15
CA GLY A 191 3.99 -11.02 -11.79
C GLY A 191 4.88 -11.76 -10.80
N TRP A 192 4.46 -11.79 -9.55
CA TRP A 192 5.21 -12.42 -8.46
C TRP A 192 4.43 -13.58 -7.83
N ASN A 193 5.13 -14.47 -7.17
CA ASN A 193 4.54 -15.43 -6.26
C ASN A 193 4.44 -14.81 -4.86
N TYR A 194 3.50 -13.91 -4.68
CA TYR A 194 3.24 -13.22 -3.42
C TYR A 194 1.94 -13.70 -2.75
N ARG A 195 1.60 -14.97 -2.95
CA ARG A 195 0.39 -15.56 -2.37
C ARG A 195 0.51 -15.71 -0.86
N TYR A 196 -0.61 -15.55 -0.20
CA TYR A 196 -0.81 -15.87 1.20
C TYR A 196 -1.34 -17.29 1.33
N THR A 197 -0.98 -18.01 2.39
CA THR A 197 -1.37 -19.40 2.56
C THR A 197 -2.66 -19.55 3.36
N ASN A 198 -3.38 -20.67 3.16
CA ASN A 198 -4.55 -20.99 3.98
C ASN A 198 -4.17 -21.28 5.45
N MET A 199 -2.96 -21.76 5.71
CA MET A 199 -2.46 -21.97 7.08
C MET A 199 -2.31 -20.64 7.81
N GLN A 200 -1.66 -19.66 7.19
CA GLN A 200 -1.53 -18.31 7.76
C GLN A 200 -2.90 -17.62 7.94
N ALA A 201 -3.83 -17.83 7.03
CA ALA A 201 -5.16 -17.23 7.11
C ALA A 201 -6.08 -17.88 8.16
N ALA A 202 -5.72 -19.05 8.66
CA ALA A 202 -6.46 -19.78 9.70
C ALA A 202 -6.04 -19.39 11.12
N LEU A 203 -4.84 -18.79 11.28
CA LEU A 203 -4.35 -18.25 12.54
C LEU A 203 -5.08 -16.96 12.92
#